data_9ed9d1769b33fcfd7e58daae375296be
#
_entry.id   9ed9d1769b33fcfd7e58daae375296be
#
_cell.length_a   1.000
_cell.length_b   1.000
_cell.length_c   1.000
_cell.angle_alpha   90.00
_cell.angle_beta   90.00
_cell.angle_gamma   90.00
#
_symmetry.space_group_name_H-M   'P 1'
#
loop_
_entity.id
_entity.type
_entity.pdbx_description
1 polymer ?
#
loop_
_entity_poly.entity_id
_entity_poly.type
_entity_poly.pdbx_seq_one_letter_code
_entity_poly.pdbx_strand_id
1 'polypeptide(L)'
;AAMPAGGFWRISPESYEKAVEWQKMYGGKVKNGDPVVYGRDWYYDGTNKYGYRLYDGAKAMIREWAPSQSHNVSISGTSGKTSYNVGLGYLSQNGMAKTAKHDDFTRYNSSISVTSEINKYLSVRASSIFSDRNKRYPGTGTTVADPWLYLYRWSPLFPIGVKENGNNLREAAYELGAANTDNLRNKYFNVNLGAT
;
A
#
# COMPACT_ATOMS: atom_id res chain seq x y z
N ALA A 1 -19.60 -1.00 -19.31
CA ALA A 1 -18.83 -1.42 -20.49
C ALA A 1 -17.88 -2.53 -20.09
N ALA A 2 -17.91 -3.65 -20.80
CA ALA A 2 -16.96 -4.72 -20.56
C ALA A 2 -15.54 -4.24 -20.88
N MET A 3 -14.60 -4.57 -20.02
CA MET A 3 -13.19 -4.27 -20.24
C MET A 3 -12.72 -5.10 -21.45
N PRO A 4 -12.26 -4.49 -22.55
CA PRO A 4 -11.79 -5.25 -23.69
C PRO A 4 -10.51 -6.01 -23.34
N ALA A 5 -10.21 -7.08 -24.08
CA ALA A 5 -9.07 -7.97 -23.83
C ALA A 5 -7.70 -7.26 -23.72
N GLY A 6 -7.55 -6.04 -24.23
CA GLY A 6 -6.35 -5.20 -24.10
C GLY A 6 -6.29 -4.36 -22.82
N GLY A 7 -7.29 -4.43 -21.92
CA GLY A 7 -7.28 -3.70 -20.66
C GLY A 7 -7.54 -2.21 -20.73
N PHE A 8 -8.03 -1.69 -21.85
CA PHE A 8 -8.41 -0.29 -22.01
C PHE A 8 -9.92 -0.13 -22.00
N TRP A 9 -10.40 0.88 -21.29
CA TRP A 9 -11.79 1.27 -21.31
C TRP A 9 -12.16 1.93 -22.61
N ARG A 10 -13.28 1.50 -23.21
CA ARG A 10 -13.82 2.18 -24.39
C ARG A 10 -14.72 3.31 -23.94
N ILE A 11 -14.51 4.50 -24.47
CA ILE A 11 -15.39 5.64 -24.30
C ILE A 11 -16.39 5.59 -25.47
N SER A 12 -17.69 5.55 -25.18
CA SER A 12 -18.71 5.67 -26.23
C SER A 12 -18.75 7.10 -26.77
N PRO A 13 -19.13 7.32 -28.05
CA PRO A 13 -19.28 8.66 -28.60
C PRO A 13 -20.21 9.53 -27.73
N GLU A 14 -21.31 8.97 -27.26
CA GLU A 14 -22.26 9.66 -26.39
C GLU A 14 -21.62 10.08 -25.05
N SER A 15 -20.86 9.20 -24.40
CA SER A 15 -20.14 9.55 -23.17
C SER A 15 -19.10 10.65 -23.41
N TYR A 16 -18.45 10.63 -24.56
CA TYR A 16 -17.49 11.67 -24.91
C TYR A 16 -18.16 13.03 -25.07
N GLU A 17 -19.25 13.11 -25.83
CA GLU A 17 -20.01 14.35 -26.03
C GLU A 17 -20.50 14.91 -24.70
N LYS A 18 -21.11 14.08 -23.85
CA LYS A 18 -21.56 14.49 -22.51
C LYS A 18 -20.42 14.89 -21.60
N ALA A 19 -19.25 14.27 -21.71
CA ALA A 19 -18.06 14.70 -20.95
C ALA A 19 -17.55 16.07 -21.40
N VAL A 20 -17.60 16.37 -22.69
CA VAL A 20 -17.26 17.71 -23.23
C VAL A 20 -18.26 18.76 -22.74
N GLU A 21 -19.56 18.46 -22.75
CA GLU A 21 -20.59 19.34 -22.18
C GLU A 21 -20.40 19.55 -20.68
N TRP A 22 -20.14 18.47 -19.94
CA TRP A 22 -19.85 18.52 -18.51
C TRP A 22 -18.64 19.45 -18.23
N GLN A 23 -17.58 19.29 -19.02
CA GLN A 23 -16.37 20.11 -18.89
C GLN A 23 -16.63 21.60 -19.14
N LYS A 24 -17.48 21.92 -20.10
CA LYS A 24 -17.89 23.31 -20.37
C LYS A 24 -18.68 23.91 -19.22
N MET A 25 -19.59 23.16 -18.61
CA MET A 25 -20.49 23.65 -17.57
C MET A 25 -19.83 23.67 -16.18
N TYR A 26 -19.05 22.65 -15.85
CA TYR A 26 -18.57 22.40 -14.50
C TYR A 26 -17.06 22.34 -14.38
N GLY A 27 -16.32 22.33 -15.50
CA GLY A 27 -14.85 22.30 -15.50
C GLY A 27 -14.26 23.44 -14.69
N GLY A 28 -13.34 23.13 -13.80
CA GLY A 28 -12.74 24.08 -12.87
C GLY A 28 -13.60 24.48 -11.67
N LYS A 29 -14.91 24.20 -11.68
CA LYS A 29 -15.82 24.49 -10.57
C LYS A 29 -15.98 23.28 -9.64
N VAL A 30 -16.06 22.08 -10.21
CA VAL A 30 -16.17 20.82 -9.46
C VAL A 30 -14.78 20.22 -9.31
N LYS A 31 -14.36 20.02 -8.07
CA LYS A 31 -13.04 19.46 -7.71
C LYS A 31 -13.09 17.95 -7.57
N ASN A 32 -11.97 17.29 -7.67
CA ASN A 32 -11.86 15.81 -7.60
C ASN A 32 -12.48 15.21 -6.33
N GLY A 33 -12.38 15.91 -5.19
CA GLY A 33 -12.94 15.49 -3.90
C GLY A 33 -14.42 15.84 -3.67
N ASP A 34 -15.05 16.58 -4.57
CA ASP A 34 -16.44 16.97 -4.40
C ASP A 34 -17.38 15.77 -4.59
N PRO A 35 -18.54 15.73 -3.92
CA PRO A 35 -19.51 14.66 -4.04
C PRO A 35 -19.90 14.38 -5.49
N VAL A 36 -19.99 13.11 -5.81
CA VAL A 36 -20.41 12.64 -7.14
C VAL A 36 -21.93 12.61 -7.20
N VAL A 37 -22.51 13.25 -8.21
CA VAL A 37 -23.95 13.39 -8.36
C VAL A 37 -24.44 12.60 -9.55
N TYR A 38 -25.41 11.70 -9.30
CA TYR A 38 -26.07 10.92 -10.33
C TYR A 38 -26.85 11.83 -11.31
N GLY A 39 -26.83 11.49 -12.58
CA GLY A 39 -27.43 12.30 -13.64
C GLY A 39 -26.60 13.48 -14.11
N ARG A 40 -25.77 14.04 -13.23
CA ARG A 40 -24.81 15.12 -13.57
C ARG A 40 -23.44 14.58 -13.95
N ASP A 41 -22.88 13.72 -13.11
CA ASP A 41 -21.49 13.26 -13.21
C ASP A 41 -21.40 11.88 -13.85
N TRP A 42 -22.47 11.11 -13.73
CA TRP A 42 -22.58 9.76 -14.28
C TRP A 42 -24.04 9.31 -14.38
N TYR A 43 -24.27 8.26 -15.16
CA TYR A 43 -25.56 7.64 -15.38
C TYR A 43 -25.44 6.11 -15.49
N TYR A 44 -26.46 5.40 -15.11
CA TYR A 44 -26.57 3.95 -15.23
C TYR A 44 -27.90 3.56 -15.87
N ASP A 45 -27.85 2.75 -16.92
CA ASP A 45 -29.03 2.35 -17.72
C ASP A 45 -29.61 0.99 -17.32
N GLY A 46 -29.12 0.41 -16.20
CA GLY A 46 -29.47 -0.95 -15.77
C GLY A 46 -28.44 -2.01 -16.19
N THR A 47 -27.58 -1.70 -17.17
CA THR A 47 -26.56 -2.61 -17.68
C THR A 47 -25.18 -1.96 -17.69
N ASN A 48 -25.08 -0.71 -18.17
CA ASN A 48 -23.81 0.00 -18.34
C ASN A 48 -23.77 1.28 -17.51
N LYS A 49 -22.59 1.59 -17.02
CA LYS A 49 -22.29 2.85 -16.36
C LYS A 49 -21.62 3.80 -17.37
N TYR A 50 -22.15 5.01 -17.46
CA TYR A 50 -21.64 6.09 -18.31
C TYR A 50 -21.10 7.20 -17.41
N GLY A 51 -19.82 7.52 -17.56
CA GLY A 51 -19.16 8.61 -16.84
C GLY A 51 -19.10 9.87 -17.69
N TYR A 52 -19.37 11.01 -17.06
CA TYR A 52 -19.32 12.32 -17.70
C TYR A 52 -18.28 13.23 -17.06
N ARG A 53 -18.06 13.10 -15.78
CA ARG A 53 -17.08 13.86 -15.01
C ARG A 53 -15.69 13.25 -15.15
N LEU A 54 -14.67 14.09 -15.27
CA LEU A 54 -13.27 13.67 -15.22
C LEU A 54 -12.81 13.49 -13.78
N TYR A 55 -12.16 12.36 -13.51
CA TYR A 55 -11.60 12.00 -12.22
C TYR A 55 -10.08 11.87 -12.34
N ASP A 56 -9.36 12.35 -11.33
CA ASP A 56 -7.96 12.05 -11.16
C ASP A 56 -7.83 10.75 -10.34
N GLY A 57 -7.67 9.64 -11.04
CA GLY A 57 -7.53 8.32 -10.44
C GLY A 57 -6.31 8.22 -9.53
N ALA A 58 -5.21 8.88 -9.88
CA ALA A 58 -4.01 8.89 -9.06
C ALA A 58 -4.27 9.56 -7.70
N LYS A 59 -4.88 10.74 -7.67
CA LYS A 59 -5.25 11.41 -6.41
C LYS A 59 -6.29 10.66 -5.60
N ALA A 60 -7.16 9.89 -6.25
CA ALA A 60 -8.14 9.07 -5.55
C ALA A 60 -7.49 7.85 -4.88
N MET A 61 -6.50 7.24 -5.51
CA MET A 61 -5.93 5.96 -5.10
C MET A 61 -4.62 6.06 -4.33
N ILE A 62 -3.83 7.12 -4.55
CA ILE A 62 -2.52 7.29 -3.94
C ILE A 62 -2.55 8.42 -2.92
N ARG A 63 -1.89 8.22 -1.80
CA ARG A 63 -1.61 9.26 -0.81
C ARG A 63 -0.51 10.17 -1.32
N GLU A 64 -0.61 11.45 -1.04
CA GLU A 64 0.43 12.42 -1.38
C GLU A 64 1.72 12.17 -0.60
N TRP A 65 1.60 11.61 0.60
CA TRP A 65 2.71 11.24 1.44
C TRP A 65 2.38 10.04 2.32
N ALA A 66 3.40 9.25 2.68
CA ALA A 66 3.28 8.12 3.57
C ALA A 66 4.33 8.25 4.69
N PRO A 67 3.91 8.36 5.97
CA PRO A 67 4.85 8.54 7.07
C PRO A 67 5.70 7.30 7.29
N SER A 68 6.96 7.53 7.63
CA SER A 68 7.91 6.51 8.05
C SER A 68 8.60 6.98 9.32
N GLN A 69 8.78 6.07 10.27
CA GLN A 69 9.54 6.33 11.48
C GLN A 69 10.51 5.19 11.77
N SER A 70 11.70 5.55 12.24
CA SER A 70 12.74 4.59 12.61
C SER A 70 13.35 5.00 13.95
N HIS A 71 13.45 4.04 14.84
CA HIS A 71 14.09 4.21 16.15
C HIS A 71 15.14 3.13 16.33
N ASN A 72 16.36 3.55 16.67
CA ASN A 72 17.46 2.64 16.94
C ASN A 72 18.12 3.03 18.24
N VAL A 73 18.37 2.05 19.09
CA VAL A 73 19.08 2.21 20.35
C VAL A 73 20.18 1.16 20.40
N SER A 74 21.37 1.56 20.79
CA SER A 74 22.46 0.63 21.02
C SER A 74 23.20 0.96 22.31
N ILE A 75 23.60 -0.08 23.02
CA ILE A 75 24.39 0.01 24.24
C ILE A 75 25.60 -0.91 24.05
N SER A 76 26.77 -0.37 24.27
CA SER A 76 28.00 -1.14 24.26
C SER A 76 28.85 -0.82 25.49
N GLY A 77 29.61 -1.78 25.91
CA GLY A 77 30.47 -1.60 27.07
C GLY A 77 31.52 -2.72 27.19
N THR A 78 32.43 -2.49 28.10
CA THR A 78 33.48 -3.47 28.47
C THR A 78 33.57 -3.55 29.98
N SER A 79 33.57 -4.75 30.50
CA SER A 79 33.78 -5.04 31.94
C SER A 79 34.87 -6.11 32.04
N GLY A 80 36.03 -5.73 32.60
CA GLY A 80 37.20 -6.60 32.65
C GLY A 80 37.61 -7.07 31.23
N LYS A 81 37.60 -8.37 31.00
CA LYS A 81 37.92 -9.01 29.72
C LYS A 81 36.73 -9.29 28.81
N THR A 82 35.57 -8.77 29.17
CA THR A 82 34.32 -9.03 28.44
C THR A 82 33.81 -7.74 27.84
N SER A 83 33.62 -7.71 26.53
CA SER A 83 32.94 -6.64 25.81
C SER A 83 31.55 -7.11 25.33
N TYR A 84 30.60 -6.20 25.32
CA TYR A 84 29.25 -6.46 24.86
C TYR A 84 28.72 -5.33 23.99
N ASN A 85 27.82 -5.69 23.11
CA ASN A 85 27.03 -4.75 22.31
C ASN A 85 25.59 -5.29 22.22
N VAL A 86 24.63 -4.44 22.51
CA VAL A 86 23.19 -4.73 22.38
C VAL A 86 22.56 -3.64 21.52
N GLY A 87 21.88 -4.04 20.49
CA GLY A 87 21.15 -3.14 19.57
C GLY A 87 19.67 -3.51 19.51
N LEU A 88 18.81 -2.50 19.52
CA LEU A 88 17.39 -2.61 19.30
C LEU A 88 16.98 -1.64 18.17
N GLY A 89 16.17 -2.11 17.24
CA GLY A 89 15.67 -1.30 16.14
C GLY A 89 14.19 -1.52 15.91
N TYR A 90 13.50 -0.43 15.62
CA TYR A 90 12.10 -0.40 15.20
C TYR A 90 11.97 0.44 13.93
N LEU A 91 11.25 -0.09 12.96
CA LEU A 91 10.88 0.63 11.73
C LEU A 91 9.39 0.44 11.49
N SER A 92 8.70 1.53 11.23
CA SER A 92 7.30 1.54 10.79
C SER A 92 7.17 2.44 9.58
N GLN A 93 6.53 1.94 8.54
CA GLN A 93 6.30 2.65 7.28
C GLN A 93 4.86 2.43 6.85
N ASN A 94 4.14 3.49 6.52
CA ASN A 94 2.86 3.38 5.86
C ASN A 94 3.06 3.32 4.34
N GLY A 95 2.20 2.57 3.66
CA GLY A 95 2.21 2.52 2.20
C GLY A 95 1.42 3.66 1.56
N MET A 96 1.48 3.70 0.25
CA MET A 96 0.89 4.78 -0.56
C MET A 96 -0.56 4.52 -0.97
N ALA A 97 -1.09 3.31 -0.80
CA ALA A 97 -2.46 2.99 -1.19
C ALA A 97 -3.48 3.67 -0.26
N LYS A 98 -4.15 4.70 -0.75
CA LYS A 98 -5.06 5.56 0.02
C LYS A 98 -6.31 4.84 0.51
N THR A 99 -6.84 3.95 -0.32
CA THR A 99 -8.12 3.26 -0.09
C THR A 99 -7.93 1.86 0.49
N ALA A 100 -6.70 1.39 0.62
CA ALA A 100 -6.40 0.10 1.22
C ALA A 100 -6.77 0.11 2.71
N LYS A 101 -7.39 -0.96 3.17
CA LYS A 101 -7.66 -1.18 4.59
C LYS A 101 -6.36 -1.21 5.39
N HIS A 102 -5.36 -1.87 4.85
CA HIS A 102 -4.00 -1.91 5.40
C HIS A 102 -3.00 -1.82 4.25
N ASP A 103 -2.03 -0.95 4.42
CA ASP A 103 -0.85 -0.83 3.57
C ASP A 103 0.26 -0.29 4.46
N ASP A 104 0.95 -1.20 5.12
CA ASP A 104 1.97 -0.85 6.11
C ASP A 104 3.05 -1.93 6.25
N PHE A 105 4.21 -1.50 6.72
CA PHE A 105 5.34 -2.35 7.02
C PHE A 105 5.88 -2.03 8.41
N THR A 106 6.09 -3.07 9.21
CA THR A 106 6.75 -2.95 10.51
C THR A 106 7.91 -3.92 10.60
N ARG A 107 8.99 -3.50 11.25
CA ARG A 107 10.16 -4.33 11.49
C ARG A 107 10.72 -4.07 12.89
N TYR A 108 10.91 -5.13 13.63
CA TYR A 108 11.63 -5.14 14.89
C TYR A 108 12.93 -5.90 14.69
N ASN A 109 14.03 -5.34 15.14
CA ASN A 109 15.34 -5.97 15.12
C ASN A 109 15.93 -5.96 16.53
N SER A 110 16.61 -7.02 16.90
CA SER A 110 17.52 -7.00 18.03
C SER A 110 18.83 -7.70 17.68
N SER A 111 19.92 -7.21 18.21
CA SER A 111 21.22 -7.82 18.08
C SER A 111 21.93 -7.81 19.45
N ILE A 112 22.58 -8.90 19.76
CA ILE A 112 23.42 -9.04 20.94
C ILE A 112 24.73 -9.65 20.48
N SER A 113 25.84 -9.09 20.95
CA SER A 113 27.17 -9.65 20.74
C SER A 113 27.96 -9.51 22.04
N VAL A 114 28.57 -10.62 22.44
CA VAL A 114 29.42 -10.68 23.62
C VAL A 114 30.74 -11.34 23.19
N THR A 115 31.87 -10.76 23.58
CA THR A 115 33.19 -11.34 23.40
C THR A 115 33.91 -11.31 24.73
N SER A 116 34.44 -12.43 25.15
CA SER A 116 35.17 -12.55 26.43
C SER A 116 36.50 -13.26 26.22
N GLU A 117 37.58 -12.64 26.71
CA GLU A 117 38.87 -13.26 26.80
C GLU A 117 38.95 -14.09 28.09
N ILE A 118 38.90 -15.41 27.95
CA ILE A 118 38.96 -16.33 29.08
C ILE A 118 40.39 -16.35 29.63
N ASN A 119 41.39 -16.45 28.75
CA ASN A 119 42.79 -16.36 29.11
C ASN A 119 43.60 -15.90 27.88
N LYS A 120 44.94 -15.87 27.97
CA LYS A 120 45.82 -15.41 26.89
C LYS A 120 45.81 -16.27 25.61
N TYR A 121 45.19 -17.43 25.66
CA TYR A 121 45.11 -18.38 24.54
C TYR A 121 43.69 -18.64 24.06
N LEU A 122 42.68 -18.16 24.78
CA LEU A 122 41.30 -18.48 24.49
C LEU A 122 40.41 -17.24 24.62
N SER A 123 39.75 -16.89 23.53
CA SER A 123 38.64 -15.96 23.52
C SER A 123 37.38 -16.63 23.01
N VAL A 124 36.24 -16.26 23.55
CA VAL A 124 34.94 -16.78 23.16
C VAL A 124 34.05 -15.62 22.72
N ARG A 125 33.38 -15.81 21.59
CA ARG A 125 32.40 -14.87 21.04
C ARG A 125 31.03 -15.55 20.90
N ALA A 126 29.99 -14.87 21.38
CA ALA A 126 28.60 -15.24 21.13
C ALA A 126 27.86 -14.05 20.51
N SER A 127 27.11 -14.29 19.47
CA SER A 127 26.26 -13.24 18.89
C SER A 127 24.91 -13.83 18.46
N SER A 128 23.87 -12.98 18.57
CA SER A 128 22.52 -13.33 18.15
C SER A 128 21.90 -12.15 17.43
N ILE A 129 21.19 -12.43 16.37
CA ILE A 129 20.38 -11.46 15.61
C ILE A 129 18.96 -12.00 15.50
N PHE A 130 18.01 -11.15 15.86
CA PHE A 130 16.59 -11.41 15.68
C PHE A 130 15.96 -10.32 14.81
N SER A 131 15.08 -10.68 13.88
CA SER A 131 14.31 -9.75 13.08
C SER A 131 12.89 -10.30 12.89
N ASP A 132 11.88 -9.50 13.21
CA ASP A 132 10.46 -9.77 12.92
C ASP A 132 9.96 -8.70 11.97
N ARG A 133 9.55 -9.10 10.77
CA ARG A 133 9.04 -8.24 9.70
C ARG A 133 7.61 -8.61 9.42
N ASN A 134 6.76 -7.60 9.41
CA ASN A 134 5.35 -7.76 9.06
C ASN A 134 4.98 -6.74 7.99
N LYS A 135 4.57 -7.22 6.82
CA LYS A 135 4.05 -6.40 5.72
C LYS A 135 2.59 -6.73 5.51
N ARG A 136 1.73 -5.73 5.64
CA ARG A 136 0.31 -5.82 5.27
C ARG A 136 0.10 -4.96 4.04
N TYR A 137 -0.60 -5.47 3.06
CA TYR A 137 -0.80 -4.79 1.78
C TYR A 137 -2.15 -5.17 1.18
N PRO A 138 -2.71 -4.36 0.25
CA PRO A 138 -3.92 -4.72 -0.47
C PRO A 138 -3.74 -6.08 -1.15
N GLY A 139 -4.71 -6.96 -0.94
CA GLY A 139 -4.63 -8.34 -1.43
C GLY A 139 -4.59 -8.38 -2.95
N THR A 140 -3.62 -9.11 -3.47
CA THR A 140 -3.41 -9.32 -4.90
C THR A 140 -3.78 -10.75 -5.35
N GLY A 141 -4.56 -11.45 -4.54
CA GLY A 141 -4.86 -12.89 -4.70
C GLY A 141 -5.37 -13.33 -6.08
N THR A 142 -5.73 -12.36 -6.94
CA THR A 142 -5.96 -12.57 -8.37
C THR A 142 -5.44 -11.35 -9.13
N THR A 143 -4.95 -11.56 -10.36
CA THR A 143 -4.53 -10.47 -11.27
C THR A 143 -5.62 -9.43 -11.52
N VAL A 144 -6.84 -9.72 -11.17
CA VAL A 144 -8.01 -8.86 -11.32
C VAL A 144 -8.17 -7.89 -10.14
N ALA A 145 -7.57 -8.16 -8.99
CA ALA A 145 -7.71 -7.38 -7.76
C ALA A 145 -6.47 -6.56 -7.39
N ASP A 146 -5.52 -6.39 -8.31
CA ASP A 146 -4.32 -5.58 -8.08
C ASP A 146 -4.64 -4.09 -8.22
N PRO A 147 -4.67 -3.30 -7.13
CA PRO A 147 -4.99 -1.88 -7.19
C PRO A 147 -3.95 -1.09 -8.00
N TRP A 148 -2.69 -1.53 -8.06
CA TRP A 148 -1.64 -0.89 -8.85
C TRP A 148 -1.83 -1.10 -10.34
N LEU A 149 -2.31 -2.29 -10.73
CA LEU A 149 -2.68 -2.58 -12.11
C LEU A 149 -3.82 -1.67 -12.58
N TYR A 150 -4.76 -1.37 -11.69
CA TYR A 150 -5.91 -0.54 -12.01
C TYR A 150 -5.59 0.95 -12.06
N LEU A 151 -4.58 1.40 -11.37
CA LEU A 151 -4.20 2.81 -11.32
C LEU A 151 -3.98 3.41 -12.73
N TYR A 152 -3.27 2.71 -13.61
CA TYR A 152 -3.01 3.18 -14.97
C TYR A 152 -4.03 2.70 -16.01
N ARG A 153 -4.87 1.73 -15.65
CA ARG A 153 -5.96 1.23 -16.52
C ARG A 153 -7.28 1.94 -16.27
N TRP A 154 -7.35 2.74 -15.23
CA TRP A 154 -8.59 3.42 -14.87
C TRP A 154 -8.94 4.52 -15.86
N SER A 155 -10.15 4.46 -16.42
CA SER A 155 -10.63 5.55 -17.28
C SER A 155 -10.87 6.80 -16.44
N PRO A 156 -10.38 7.97 -16.85
CA PRO A 156 -10.64 9.22 -16.14
C PRO A 156 -12.12 9.60 -16.10
N LEU A 157 -12.97 9.01 -16.92
CA LEU A 157 -14.44 9.21 -16.91
C LEU A 157 -15.17 8.21 -16.00
N PHE A 158 -14.46 7.24 -15.43
CA PHE A 158 -15.11 6.21 -14.63
C PHE A 158 -15.25 6.66 -13.17
N PRO A 159 -16.49 6.77 -12.62
CA PRO A 159 -16.71 7.25 -11.26
C PRO A 159 -16.23 6.24 -10.23
N ILE A 160 -15.43 6.73 -9.29
CA ILE A 160 -14.80 5.91 -8.22
C ILE A 160 -15.72 5.92 -7.00
N GLY A 161 -15.97 4.72 -6.42
CA GLY A 161 -16.70 4.58 -5.14
C GLY A 161 -18.17 5.00 -5.20
N VAL A 162 -18.79 5.01 -6.37
CA VAL A 162 -20.17 5.43 -6.54
C VAL A 162 -21.12 4.27 -6.32
N LYS A 163 -22.12 4.49 -5.49
CA LYS A 163 -23.24 3.56 -5.28
C LYS A 163 -24.47 4.07 -5.99
N GLU A 164 -25.15 3.17 -6.67
CA GLU A 164 -26.44 3.44 -7.27
C GLU A 164 -27.54 2.76 -6.46
N ASN A 165 -28.61 3.49 -6.16
CA ASN A 165 -29.78 2.95 -5.47
C ASN A 165 -29.46 2.09 -4.23
N GLY A 166 -28.39 2.45 -3.51
CA GLY A 166 -27.93 1.67 -2.36
C GLY A 166 -27.12 0.41 -2.70
N ASN A 167 -27.03 0.03 -3.97
CA ASN A 167 -26.21 -1.09 -4.42
C ASN A 167 -24.79 -0.63 -4.77
N ASN A 168 -23.82 -1.41 -4.36
CA ASN A 168 -22.44 -1.22 -4.83
C ASN A 168 -22.43 -1.60 -6.31
N LEU A 169 -22.25 -0.61 -7.18
CA LEU A 169 -21.75 -0.90 -8.52
C LEU A 169 -20.36 -1.47 -8.33
N ARG A 170 -20.25 -2.75 -8.56
CA ARG A 170 -18.96 -3.46 -8.40
C ARG A 170 -17.94 -2.91 -9.40
N GLU A 171 -17.18 -1.99 -8.95
CA GLU A 171 -15.83 -1.74 -9.46
C GLU A 171 -14.93 -2.84 -8.89
N ALA A 172 -15.34 -4.05 -9.24
CA ALA A 172 -15.10 -5.24 -8.46
C ALA A 172 -13.63 -5.46 -8.12
N ALA A 173 -12.73 -5.07 -9.00
CA ALA A 173 -11.33 -5.37 -8.82
C ALA A 173 -10.60 -4.36 -7.92
N TYR A 174 -10.95 -3.09 -8.01
CA TYR A 174 -10.33 -2.07 -7.17
C TYR A 174 -10.85 -2.13 -5.74
N GLU A 175 -12.17 -2.23 -5.55
CA GLU A 175 -12.77 -2.34 -4.21
C GLU A 175 -12.39 -3.65 -3.52
N LEU A 176 -12.32 -4.76 -4.25
CA LEU A 176 -11.85 -6.03 -3.70
C LEU A 176 -10.38 -5.99 -3.32
N GLY A 177 -9.53 -5.40 -4.14
CA GLY A 177 -8.12 -5.23 -3.84
C GLY A 177 -7.89 -4.31 -2.64
N ALA A 178 -8.67 -3.23 -2.53
CA ALA A 178 -8.59 -2.31 -1.40
C ALA A 178 -9.17 -2.90 -0.10
N ALA A 179 -10.22 -3.72 -0.19
CA ALA A 179 -10.86 -4.34 0.96
C ALA A 179 -10.08 -5.52 1.53
N ASN A 180 -9.39 -6.26 0.66
CA ASN A 180 -8.59 -7.41 1.07
C ASN A 180 -7.25 -6.95 1.66
N THR A 181 -6.77 -7.73 2.60
CA THR A 181 -5.45 -7.52 3.21
C THR A 181 -4.67 -8.82 3.16
N ASP A 182 -3.56 -8.81 2.44
CA ASP A 182 -2.56 -9.85 2.54
C ASP A 182 -1.52 -9.47 3.60
N ASN A 183 -1.02 -10.50 4.26
CA ASN A 183 -0.04 -10.35 5.32
C ASN A 183 1.14 -11.26 5.06
N LEU A 184 2.31 -10.67 4.92
CA LEU A 184 3.58 -11.38 4.84
C LEU A 184 4.38 -11.12 6.11
N ARG A 185 4.51 -12.15 6.95
CA ARG A 185 5.30 -12.08 8.16
C ARG A 185 6.49 -13.02 8.09
N ASN A 186 7.67 -12.46 8.27
CA ASN A 186 8.94 -13.20 8.29
C ASN A 186 9.65 -12.96 9.62
N LYS A 187 10.02 -14.07 10.28
CA LYS A 187 10.87 -14.04 11.46
C LYS A 187 12.21 -14.67 11.13
N TYR A 188 13.25 -14.00 11.49
CA TYR A 188 14.63 -14.47 11.32
C TYR A 188 15.33 -14.49 12.68
N PHE A 189 15.95 -15.60 12.98
CA PHE A 189 16.76 -15.76 14.17
C PHE A 189 18.07 -16.46 13.80
N ASN A 190 19.18 -15.89 14.20
CA ASN A 190 20.49 -16.45 13.98
C ASN A 190 21.32 -16.38 15.27
N VAL A 191 22.04 -17.42 15.57
CA VAL A 191 23.00 -17.49 16.68
C VAL A 191 24.33 -17.99 16.15
N ASN A 192 25.39 -17.27 16.46
CA ASN A 192 26.75 -17.65 16.13
C ASN A 192 27.58 -17.77 17.42
N LEU A 193 28.30 -18.86 17.53
CA LEU A 193 29.26 -19.13 18.60
C LEU A 193 30.62 -19.38 17.98
N GLY A 194 31.66 -18.81 18.55
CA GLY A 194 33.02 -18.99 18.09
C GLY A 194 34.03 -18.98 19.26
N ALA A 195 35.05 -19.72 19.11
CA ALA A 195 36.22 -19.72 20.03
C ALA A 195 37.51 -19.63 19.20
N THR A 196 38.46 -18.86 19.64
CA THR A 196 39.77 -18.66 19.02
C THR A 196 40.85 -18.59 20.11
#